data_05f1f474f416573c24df9ee062f2e383
#
_entry.id   05f1f474f416573c24df9ee062f2e383
#
_cell.length_a   1.000
_cell.length_b   1.000
_cell.length_c   1.000
_cell.angle_alpha   90.00
_cell.angle_beta   90.00
_cell.angle_gamma   90.00
#
_symmetry.space_group_name_H-M   'P 1'
#
loop_
_entity.id
_entity.type
_entity.pdbx_description
1 polymer ?
#
loop_
_entity_poly.entity_id
_entity_poly.type
_entity_poly.pdbx_seq_one_letter_code
_entity_poly.pdbx_strand_id
1 'polypeptide(L)'
;MKILNFRSAILSLMASLFPLLSHAEGIVVSFNDEDGVYRLGDKVVAYVVADRDMELTCELMEYGTVSISKEKISLRKGRKTILYSARHKAPCHYMFKLSYEGLEKPELAGFIVSPESYRAGYDCPEDIRNFWDDQMSRMRKVKMETSLARIEDFHSETLECKDLTVNMHEGRPVRGYLCMPKDALPQSLPIVIYAHSAGVNKVFNYADTQRAADLAEKGSGCIVLDINAHGMENGQPQEYYDSLNSGELRGYQNRRITGHEDYYFRLMFLRLVRALDYLTTLPQWDGRRILIYGESQGGAQAMALAGIDERVGACVAIVPAMNDLGAFKVGRPASWPNVRESVINDGNVEVVDKVLPYYDAALLSTMSKADYWIEIGLADTTCPAPAIWSACNVIKGDLRISAYPFRTHYVPKQPYYDQWKAICHTGRYEWMNDYLK
;
A
#
# COMPACT_ATOMS: atom_id res chain seq x y z
N MET A 1 15.92 1.65 -16.32
CA MET A 1 14.97 2.42 -15.50
C MET A 1 14.42 3.56 -16.35
N LYS A 2 13.27 3.34 -17.00
CA LYS A 2 12.55 4.41 -17.69
C LYS A 2 11.52 4.95 -16.70
N ILE A 3 11.88 5.99 -15.96
CA ILE A 3 10.88 6.84 -15.30
C ILE A 3 10.14 7.53 -16.46
N LEU A 4 8.98 7.02 -16.82
CA LEU A 4 8.10 7.71 -17.75
C LEU A 4 7.51 8.91 -17.01
N ASN A 5 8.23 10.03 -17.07
CA ASN A 5 7.68 11.31 -16.69
C ASN A 5 6.49 11.63 -17.57
N PHE A 6 5.32 11.78 -17.00
CA PHE A 6 4.14 12.39 -17.59
C PHE A 6 4.37 13.89 -17.92
N ARG A 7 5.57 14.27 -18.34
CA ARG A 7 5.92 15.67 -18.72
C ARG A 7 5.36 16.10 -20.06
N SER A 8 4.70 15.22 -20.83
CA SER A 8 4.35 15.55 -22.22
C SER A 8 2.87 15.82 -22.51
N ALA A 9 1.97 15.75 -21.52
CA ALA A 9 0.54 15.93 -21.77
C ALA A 9 -0.14 17.09 -21.00
N ILE A 10 0.57 17.81 -20.11
CA ILE A 10 -0.05 18.88 -19.29
C ILE A 10 0.72 20.19 -19.43
N LEU A 11 0.99 20.62 -20.65
CA LEU A 11 1.53 21.97 -20.92
C LEU A 11 0.42 23.02 -21.08
N SER A 12 -0.83 22.74 -20.66
CA SER A 12 -1.98 23.64 -20.88
C SER A 12 -2.83 23.93 -19.64
N LEU A 13 -2.38 23.63 -18.41
CA LEU A 13 -3.19 23.88 -17.19
C LEU A 13 -2.60 24.93 -16.24
N MET A 14 -1.74 25.82 -16.71
CA MET A 14 -1.27 26.96 -15.90
C MET A 14 -2.35 28.05 -15.60
N ALA A 15 -3.62 27.82 -15.94
CA ALA A 15 -4.69 28.82 -15.79
C ALA A 15 -5.78 28.47 -14.76
N SER A 16 -5.64 27.47 -13.90
CA SER A 16 -6.75 27.04 -13.04
C SER A 16 -6.45 26.88 -11.54
N LEU A 17 -5.61 27.73 -10.95
CA LEU A 17 -5.54 27.84 -9.47
C LEU A 17 -6.79 28.52 -8.85
N PHE A 18 -7.64 29.14 -9.66
CA PHE A 18 -8.83 29.85 -9.20
C PHE A 18 -10.05 28.95 -8.86
N PRO A 19 -10.30 27.76 -9.45
CA PRO A 19 -11.42 26.93 -9.05
C PRO A 19 -11.22 26.22 -7.69
N LEU A 20 -9.97 26.00 -7.25
CA LEU A 20 -9.67 25.34 -5.97
C LEU A 20 -10.05 26.18 -4.74
N LEU A 21 -10.09 27.51 -4.88
CA LEU A 21 -10.41 28.42 -3.78
C LEU A 21 -11.92 28.55 -3.50
N SER A 22 -12.78 28.13 -4.40
CA SER A 22 -14.22 28.30 -4.26
C SER A 22 -14.91 27.37 -3.27
N HIS A 23 -14.20 26.32 -2.79
CA HIS A 23 -14.74 25.27 -1.91
C HIS A 23 -13.81 24.88 -0.74
N ALA A 24 -12.65 25.53 -0.60
CA ALA A 24 -11.72 25.25 0.50
C ALA A 24 -11.96 26.20 1.66
N GLU A 25 -12.37 25.67 2.80
CA GLU A 25 -12.34 26.41 4.07
C GLU A 25 -10.92 26.33 4.65
N GLY A 26 -10.30 27.48 4.93
CA GLY A 26 -9.02 27.61 5.58
C GLY A 26 -7.85 27.90 4.64
N ILE A 27 -6.97 26.93 4.40
CA ILE A 27 -5.77 27.12 3.58
C ILE A 27 -5.71 26.13 2.41
N VAL A 28 -5.02 26.55 1.33
CA VAL A 28 -4.64 25.67 0.21
C VAL A 28 -3.13 25.75 0.03
N VAL A 29 -2.46 24.60 0.08
CA VAL A 29 -1.03 24.47 -0.18
C VAL A 29 -0.79 23.98 -1.61
N SER A 30 0.29 24.41 -2.23
CA SER A 30 0.71 23.93 -3.55
C SER A 30 2.23 23.90 -3.65
N PHE A 31 2.75 23.03 -4.47
CA PHE A 31 4.17 22.93 -4.79
C PHE A 31 4.42 23.44 -6.22
N ASN A 32 5.67 23.81 -6.52
CA ASN A 32 6.07 24.16 -7.88
C ASN A 32 6.25 22.92 -8.78
N ASP A 33 6.27 21.71 -8.21
CA ASP A 33 6.12 20.45 -8.91
C ASP A 33 4.93 19.70 -8.27
N GLU A 34 3.93 19.36 -9.06
CA GLU A 34 2.63 18.87 -8.56
C GLU A 34 2.70 17.52 -7.86
N ASP A 35 3.68 16.67 -8.23
CA ASP A 35 3.90 15.36 -7.60
C ASP A 35 4.75 15.43 -6.33
N GLY A 36 5.36 16.61 -6.02
CA GLY A 36 6.21 16.81 -4.86
C GLY A 36 7.54 16.05 -4.90
N VAL A 37 7.95 15.55 -6.08
CA VAL A 37 9.16 14.74 -6.27
C VAL A 37 10.21 15.55 -7.02
N TYR A 38 11.37 15.74 -6.41
CA TYR A 38 12.43 16.60 -6.93
C TYR A 38 13.75 15.84 -7.14
N ARG A 39 14.54 16.30 -8.09
CA ARG A 39 15.92 15.87 -8.25
C ARG A 39 16.85 16.64 -7.32
N LEU A 40 18.01 16.09 -7.08
CA LEU A 40 19.04 16.79 -6.30
C LEU A 40 19.41 18.11 -6.99
N GLY A 41 19.38 19.22 -6.20
CA GLY A 41 19.65 20.57 -6.69
C GLY A 41 18.46 21.29 -7.33
N ASP A 42 17.33 20.64 -7.57
CA ASP A 42 16.10 21.34 -7.98
C ASP A 42 15.65 22.32 -6.89
N LYS A 43 15.03 23.41 -7.32
CA LYS A 43 14.44 24.38 -6.38
C LYS A 43 13.06 23.87 -5.96
N VAL A 44 12.92 23.49 -4.71
CA VAL A 44 11.62 23.20 -4.08
C VAL A 44 10.98 24.49 -3.65
N VAL A 45 9.74 24.74 -4.04
CA VAL A 45 8.94 25.88 -3.55
C VAL A 45 7.55 25.40 -3.14
N ALA A 46 7.18 25.62 -1.89
CA ALA A 46 5.82 25.43 -1.41
C ALA A 46 5.15 26.79 -1.21
N TYR A 47 3.90 26.89 -1.60
CA TYR A 47 3.06 28.08 -1.47
C TYR A 47 1.83 27.77 -0.61
N VAL A 48 1.29 28.80 0.02
CA VAL A 48 0.01 28.74 0.73
C VAL A 48 -0.86 29.93 0.34
N VAL A 49 -2.17 29.68 0.23
CA VAL A 49 -3.20 30.70 0.07
C VAL A 49 -4.25 30.46 1.15
N ALA A 50 -4.71 31.52 1.83
CA ALA A 50 -5.75 31.46 2.84
C ALA A 50 -7.06 32.09 2.35
N ASP A 51 -8.21 31.55 2.82
CA ASP A 51 -9.56 32.08 2.52
C ASP A 51 -9.91 33.35 3.33
N ARG A 52 -9.13 33.64 4.38
CA ARG A 52 -9.25 34.81 5.27
C ARG A 52 -7.88 35.23 5.80
N ASP A 53 -7.82 36.42 6.40
CA ASP A 53 -6.62 36.81 7.15
C ASP A 53 -6.48 35.93 8.38
N MET A 54 -5.30 35.33 8.56
CA MET A 54 -5.04 34.40 9.68
C MET A 54 -3.56 34.32 10.03
N GLU A 55 -3.27 33.80 11.22
CA GLU A 55 -1.93 33.33 11.62
C GLU A 55 -1.82 31.84 11.39
N LEU A 56 -0.85 31.41 10.59
CA LEU A 56 -0.52 30.02 10.33
C LEU A 56 0.72 29.63 11.12
N THR A 57 0.65 28.56 11.90
CA THR A 57 1.81 27.89 12.44
C THR A 57 2.26 26.83 11.43
N CYS A 58 3.47 26.99 10.90
CA CYS A 58 4.12 26.05 9.99
C CYS A 58 5.27 25.37 10.70
N GLU A 59 5.21 24.06 10.85
CA GLU A 59 6.28 23.24 11.37
C GLU A 59 6.81 22.35 10.24
N LEU A 60 8.10 22.52 9.90
CA LEU A 60 8.82 21.68 8.94
C LEU A 60 9.42 20.50 9.69
N MET A 61 9.12 19.29 9.23
CA MET A 61 9.53 18.04 9.87
C MET A 61 10.34 17.20 8.88
N GLU A 62 11.48 16.66 9.32
CA GLU A 62 12.20 15.64 8.57
C GLU A 62 11.56 14.28 8.84
N TYR A 63 11.28 13.55 7.77
CA TYR A 63 10.58 12.24 7.79
C TYR A 63 9.24 12.25 8.55
N GLY A 64 8.65 13.42 8.79
CA GLY A 64 7.42 13.54 9.58
C GLY A 64 7.59 13.30 11.08
N THR A 65 8.80 13.12 11.59
CA THR A 65 9.09 12.74 12.99
C THR A 65 9.97 13.75 13.71
N VAL A 66 10.94 14.37 13.03
CA VAL A 66 11.89 15.31 13.64
C VAL A 66 11.55 16.74 13.22
N SER A 67 11.23 17.61 14.19
CA SER A 67 10.97 19.02 13.91
C SER A 67 12.28 19.76 13.55
N ILE A 68 12.33 20.37 12.37
CA ILE A 68 13.48 21.13 11.86
C ILE A 68 13.29 22.63 12.15
N SER A 69 12.09 23.14 11.89
CA SER A 69 11.75 24.53 12.21
C SER A 69 10.26 24.66 12.52
N LYS A 70 9.91 25.70 13.29
CA LYS A 70 8.52 26.03 13.59
C LYS A 70 8.36 27.55 13.60
N GLU A 71 7.51 28.04 12.71
CA GLU A 71 7.32 29.47 12.48
C GLU A 71 5.85 29.83 12.46
N LYS A 72 5.56 31.09 12.80
CA LYS A 72 4.25 31.72 12.65
C LYS A 72 4.28 32.67 11.46
N ILE A 73 3.32 32.50 10.56
CA ILE A 73 3.24 33.23 9.30
C ILE A 73 1.89 33.94 9.25
N SER A 74 1.91 35.29 9.13
CA SER A 74 0.68 36.05 8.90
C SER A 74 0.26 35.94 7.43
N LEU A 75 -0.90 35.35 7.20
CA LEU A 75 -1.49 35.21 5.87
C LEU A 75 -2.56 36.27 5.63
N ARG A 76 -2.60 36.78 4.42
CA ARG A 76 -3.66 37.69 3.93
C ARG A 76 -4.57 36.94 3.00
N LYS A 77 -5.89 37.16 3.12
CA LYS A 77 -6.91 36.54 2.29
C LYS A 77 -6.55 36.59 0.80
N GLY A 78 -6.57 35.43 0.13
CA GLY A 78 -6.35 35.28 -1.30
C GLY A 78 -4.93 35.56 -1.78
N ARG A 79 -4.00 35.99 -0.88
CA ARG A 79 -2.61 36.27 -1.26
C ARG A 79 -1.78 34.96 -1.26
N LYS A 80 -1.16 34.67 -2.39
CA LYS A 80 -0.19 33.57 -2.50
C LYS A 80 1.08 33.94 -1.74
N THR A 81 1.39 33.17 -0.69
CA THR A 81 2.56 33.34 0.19
C THR A 81 3.51 32.16 0.04
N ILE A 82 4.81 32.43 -0.01
CA ILE A 82 5.84 31.36 -0.01
C ILE A 82 5.92 30.81 1.41
N LEU A 83 5.62 29.52 1.53
CA LEU A 83 5.75 28.74 2.76
C LEU A 83 7.18 28.19 2.93
N TYR A 84 7.79 27.80 1.80
CA TYR A 84 9.14 27.23 1.78
C TYR A 84 9.81 27.49 0.43
N SER A 85 11.14 27.70 0.44
CA SER A 85 11.93 27.80 -0.79
C SER A 85 13.38 27.43 -0.51
N ALA A 86 13.84 26.30 -1.05
CA ALA A 86 15.22 25.84 -0.90
C ALA A 86 15.70 24.99 -2.08
N ARG A 87 17.04 24.78 -2.15
CA ARG A 87 17.69 23.77 -2.96
C ARG A 87 18.44 22.84 -2.02
N HIS A 88 18.25 21.53 -2.20
CA HIS A 88 18.85 20.52 -1.36
C HIS A 88 20.13 19.96 -2.01
N LYS A 89 21.15 19.71 -1.17
CA LYS A 89 22.45 19.13 -1.57
C LYS A 89 22.57 17.64 -1.23
N ALA A 90 21.56 17.10 -0.52
CA ALA A 90 21.46 15.70 -0.13
C ALA A 90 20.02 15.21 -0.29
N PRO A 91 19.79 13.90 -0.46
CA PRO A 91 18.45 13.33 -0.43
C PRO A 91 17.75 13.71 0.87
N CYS A 92 16.47 14.08 0.78
CA CYS A 92 15.66 14.40 1.95
C CYS A 92 14.18 14.14 1.69
N HIS A 93 13.43 13.91 2.76
CA HIS A 93 11.98 13.89 2.77
C HIS A 93 11.51 14.81 3.88
N TYR A 94 10.78 15.84 3.53
CA TYR A 94 10.23 16.81 4.48
C TYR A 94 8.71 16.87 4.40
N MET A 95 8.12 17.11 5.58
CA MET A 95 6.68 17.29 5.73
C MET A 95 6.40 18.62 6.42
N PHE A 96 5.37 19.31 5.96
CA PHE A 96 4.77 20.46 6.65
C PHE A 96 3.63 19.97 7.53
N LYS A 97 3.64 20.41 8.79
CA LYS A 97 2.53 20.29 9.72
C LYS A 97 1.98 21.68 9.95
N LEU A 98 0.78 21.93 9.44
CA LEU A 98 0.17 23.24 9.34
C LEU A 98 -1.02 23.35 10.30
N SER A 99 -1.02 24.37 11.14
CA SER A 99 -2.06 24.58 12.15
C SER A 99 -2.47 26.06 12.21
N TYR A 100 -3.75 26.32 12.33
CA TYR A 100 -4.34 27.65 12.52
C TYR A 100 -5.55 27.55 13.44
N GLU A 101 -6.03 28.69 13.94
CA GLU A 101 -7.18 28.75 14.85
C GLU A 101 -8.44 28.19 14.18
N GLY A 102 -9.13 27.27 14.86
CA GLY A 102 -10.32 26.57 14.37
C GLY A 102 -10.06 25.26 13.64
N LEU A 103 -8.80 24.90 13.40
CA LEU A 103 -8.47 23.61 12.80
C LEU A 103 -8.33 22.51 13.87
N GLU A 104 -9.18 21.47 13.80
CA GLU A 104 -9.16 20.37 14.77
C GLU A 104 -7.90 19.51 14.70
N LYS A 105 -7.40 19.26 13.49
CA LYS A 105 -6.19 18.46 13.25
C LYS A 105 -5.30 19.15 12.23
N PRO A 106 -3.98 19.17 12.44
CA PRO A 106 -3.05 19.76 11.48
C PRO A 106 -3.22 19.23 10.07
N GLU A 107 -3.16 20.10 9.08
CA GLU A 107 -2.98 19.70 7.68
C GLU A 107 -1.54 19.29 7.44
N LEU A 108 -1.36 18.26 6.60
CA LEU A 108 -0.06 17.72 6.26
C LEU A 108 0.17 17.82 4.76
N ALA A 109 1.39 18.18 4.40
CA ALA A 109 1.86 18.16 3.02
C ALA A 109 3.33 17.72 3.01
N GLY A 110 3.77 16.96 2.01
CA GLY A 110 5.14 16.46 1.98
C GLY A 110 5.79 16.62 0.61
N PHE A 111 7.12 16.59 0.59
CA PHE A 111 7.92 16.49 -0.62
C PHE A 111 9.16 15.63 -0.39
N ILE A 112 9.70 15.09 -1.48
CA ILE A 112 10.89 14.23 -1.45
C ILE A 112 11.90 14.69 -2.51
N VAL A 113 13.18 14.63 -2.15
CA VAL A 113 14.29 14.99 -3.05
C VAL A 113 15.18 13.78 -3.24
N SER A 114 15.53 13.49 -4.49
CA SER A 114 16.41 12.36 -4.88
C SER A 114 15.95 11.00 -4.36
N PRO A 115 14.67 10.63 -4.58
CA PRO A 115 14.11 9.40 -4.01
C PRO A 115 14.79 8.12 -4.52
N GLU A 116 15.44 8.17 -5.69
CA GLU A 116 16.25 7.09 -6.24
C GLU A 116 17.46 6.71 -5.37
N SER A 117 17.79 7.53 -4.38
CA SER A 117 18.91 7.31 -3.45
C SER A 117 18.55 6.42 -2.26
N TYR A 118 17.27 6.25 -1.95
CA TYR A 118 16.87 5.47 -0.77
C TYR A 118 17.10 3.97 -0.98
N ARG A 119 17.59 3.33 0.07
CA ARG A 119 17.82 1.88 0.16
C ARG A 119 17.28 1.39 1.49
N ALA A 120 16.91 0.11 1.56
CA ALA A 120 16.49 -0.51 2.82
C ALA A 120 17.65 -0.49 3.84
N GLY A 121 17.32 -0.32 5.11
CA GLY A 121 18.30 -0.31 6.20
C GLY A 121 18.80 -1.69 6.59
N TYR A 122 18.07 -2.75 6.26
CA TYR A 122 18.57 -4.12 6.35
C TYR A 122 19.23 -4.54 5.04
N ASP A 123 20.27 -5.37 5.16
CA ASP A 123 20.77 -6.13 4.02
C ASP A 123 19.81 -7.27 3.67
N CYS A 124 19.72 -7.60 2.38
CA CYS A 124 18.92 -8.73 1.93
C CYS A 124 19.62 -10.04 2.33
N PRO A 125 18.97 -10.95 3.08
CA PRO A 125 19.55 -12.25 3.40
C PRO A 125 19.87 -13.04 2.12
N GLU A 126 21.05 -13.64 2.06
CA GLU A 126 21.48 -14.43 0.89
C GLU A 126 20.56 -15.64 0.63
N ASP A 127 19.96 -16.18 1.68
CA ASP A 127 19.09 -17.36 1.64
C ASP A 127 17.59 -17.04 1.63
N ILE A 128 17.19 -15.76 1.47
CA ILE A 128 15.77 -15.33 1.52
C ILE A 128 14.91 -16.12 0.50
N ARG A 129 15.43 -16.38 -0.71
CA ARG A 129 14.75 -17.19 -1.73
C ARG A 129 14.58 -18.62 -1.24
N ASN A 130 15.66 -19.24 -0.75
CA ASN A 130 15.64 -20.63 -0.29
C ASN A 130 14.69 -20.81 0.90
N PHE A 131 14.64 -19.83 1.81
CA PHE A 131 13.69 -19.82 2.93
C PHE A 131 12.25 -19.91 2.43
N TRP A 132 11.84 -19.01 1.52
CA TRP A 132 10.46 -18.98 1.04
C TRP A 132 10.13 -20.19 0.16
N ASP A 133 11.05 -20.66 -0.67
CA ASP A 133 10.87 -21.89 -1.49
C ASP A 133 10.67 -23.12 -0.61
N ASP A 134 11.41 -23.25 0.50
CA ASP A 134 11.20 -24.30 1.50
C ASP A 134 9.84 -24.20 2.18
N GLN A 135 9.44 -22.99 2.63
CA GLN A 135 8.13 -22.79 3.26
C GLN A 135 6.98 -23.15 2.30
N MET A 136 7.05 -22.74 1.05
CA MET A 136 6.06 -23.10 0.02
C MET A 136 6.06 -24.60 -0.27
N SER A 137 7.24 -25.21 -0.36
CA SER A 137 7.39 -26.66 -0.58
C SER A 137 6.75 -27.47 0.55
N ARG A 138 6.99 -27.10 1.81
CA ARG A 138 6.37 -27.75 2.98
C ARG A 138 4.85 -27.62 2.95
N MET A 139 4.33 -26.44 2.65
CA MET A 139 2.88 -26.21 2.52
C MET A 139 2.27 -27.10 1.44
N ARG A 140 2.92 -27.22 0.27
CA ARG A 140 2.43 -27.98 -0.88
C ARG A 140 2.45 -29.50 -0.66
N LYS A 141 3.19 -30.03 0.33
CA LYS A 141 3.12 -31.46 0.72
C LYS A 141 1.77 -31.86 1.29
N VAL A 142 1.02 -30.92 1.85
CA VAL A 142 -0.34 -31.17 2.33
C VAL A 142 -1.31 -31.16 1.15
N LYS A 143 -2.03 -32.27 0.95
CA LYS A 143 -3.06 -32.37 -0.10
C LYS A 143 -4.03 -31.20 0.01
N MET A 144 -4.27 -30.55 -1.11
CA MET A 144 -5.21 -29.44 -1.17
C MET A 144 -6.63 -29.95 -1.10
N GLU A 145 -7.40 -29.45 -0.13
CA GLU A 145 -8.82 -29.69 0.03
C GLU A 145 -9.54 -28.35 -0.02
N THR A 146 -10.62 -28.29 -0.78
CA THR A 146 -11.36 -27.05 -1.05
C THR A 146 -12.84 -27.23 -0.77
N SER A 147 -13.46 -26.18 -0.31
CA SER A 147 -14.91 -26.06 -0.18
C SER A 147 -15.38 -24.77 -0.84
N LEU A 148 -16.44 -24.87 -1.62
CA LEU A 148 -17.12 -23.74 -2.26
C LEU A 148 -18.58 -23.76 -1.82
N ALA A 149 -18.96 -22.82 -0.97
CA ALA A 149 -20.34 -22.65 -0.55
C ALA A 149 -21.05 -21.55 -1.36
N ARG A 150 -22.33 -21.76 -1.59
CA ARG A 150 -23.20 -20.72 -2.18
C ARG A 150 -23.40 -19.61 -1.17
N ILE A 151 -23.44 -18.37 -1.65
CA ILE A 151 -23.77 -17.18 -0.86
C ILE A 151 -25.24 -16.85 -1.17
N GLU A 152 -26.13 -17.00 -0.18
CA GLU A 152 -27.57 -16.89 -0.40
C GLU A 152 -27.99 -15.46 -0.77
N ASP A 153 -27.37 -14.46 -0.18
CA ASP A 153 -27.70 -13.05 -0.37
C ASP A 153 -26.96 -12.40 -1.57
N PHE A 154 -26.12 -13.16 -2.29
CA PHE A 154 -25.45 -12.65 -3.49
C PHE A 154 -26.30 -12.94 -4.73
N HIS A 155 -26.78 -11.87 -5.35
CA HIS A 155 -27.57 -11.94 -6.58
C HIS A 155 -26.92 -11.09 -7.67
N SER A 156 -26.57 -11.71 -8.77
CA SER A 156 -26.09 -11.05 -9.99
C SER A 156 -26.57 -11.83 -11.21
N GLU A 157 -26.89 -11.14 -12.30
CA GLU A 157 -27.25 -11.79 -13.57
C GLU A 157 -26.01 -12.34 -14.27
N THR A 158 -24.88 -11.64 -14.16
CA THR A 158 -23.64 -11.88 -14.92
C THR A 158 -22.54 -12.58 -14.12
N LEU A 159 -22.51 -12.43 -12.80
CA LEU A 159 -21.45 -12.93 -11.94
C LEU A 159 -21.90 -14.10 -11.07
N GLU A 160 -21.01 -15.05 -10.85
CA GLU A 160 -21.08 -16.04 -9.78
C GLU A 160 -20.10 -15.67 -8.66
N CYS A 161 -20.59 -15.70 -7.40
CA CYS A 161 -19.75 -15.49 -6.23
C CYS A 161 -19.96 -16.63 -5.23
N LYS A 162 -18.86 -17.17 -4.69
CA LYS A 162 -18.87 -18.30 -3.75
C LYS A 162 -17.98 -18.02 -2.55
N ASP A 163 -18.37 -18.54 -1.40
CA ASP A 163 -17.50 -18.58 -0.21
C ASP A 163 -16.50 -19.72 -0.37
N LEU A 164 -15.22 -19.33 -0.51
CA LEU A 164 -14.10 -20.24 -0.70
C LEU A 164 -13.41 -20.55 0.62
N THR A 165 -13.16 -21.84 0.87
CA THR A 165 -12.22 -22.30 1.88
C THR A 165 -11.22 -23.24 1.25
N VAL A 166 -9.90 -23.03 1.51
CA VAL A 166 -8.83 -23.97 1.13
C VAL A 166 -7.98 -24.27 2.36
N ASN A 167 -7.73 -25.53 2.64
CA ASN A 167 -6.94 -25.94 3.80
C ASN A 167 -5.48 -25.44 3.70
N MET A 168 -4.88 -25.22 4.86
CA MET A 168 -3.46 -24.93 5.03
C MET A 168 -2.75 -26.12 5.70
N HIS A 169 -1.42 -26.14 5.66
CA HIS A 169 -0.62 -27.15 6.37
C HIS A 169 -0.61 -26.91 7.89
N GLU A 170 -0.81 -25.64 8.30
CA GLU A 170 -0.94 -25.22 9.69
C GLU A 170 -1.74 -23.90 9.78
N GLY A 171 -2.23 -23.61 10.97
CA GLY A 171 -2.99 -22.38 11.23
C GLY A 171 -4.38 -22.36 10.58
N ARG A 172 -4.89 -21.15 10.40
CA ARG A 172 -6.21 -20.95 9.78
C ARG A 172 -6.15 -21.14 8.26
N PRO A 173 -7.23 -21.67 7.65
CA PRO A 173 -7.29 -21.89 6.20
C PRO A 173 -7.26 -20.58 5.41
N VAL A 174 -7.11 -20.69 4.10
CA VAL A 174 -7.51 -19.65 3.15
C VAL A 174 -9.03 -19.50 3.23
N ARG A 175 -9.52 -18.27 3.36
CA ARG A 175 -10.94 -17.93 3.27
C ARG A 175 -11.11 -16.63 2.51
N GLY A 176 -12.16 -16.54 1.73
CA GLY A 176 -12.47 -15.33 0.95
C GLY A 176 -13.65 -15.55 0.03
N TYR A 177 -14.03 -14.50 -0.68
CA TYR A 177 -15.08 -14.57 -1.69
C TYR A 177 -14.46 -14.70 -3.09
N LEU A 178 -14.80 -15.79 -3.77
CA LEU A 178 -14.39 -16.08 -5.13
C LEU A 178 -15.49 -15.67 -6.10
N CYS A 179 -15.27 -14.62 -6.89
CA CYS A 179 -16.21 -14.12 -7.89
C CYS A 179 -15.63 -14.20 -9.30
N MET A 180 -16.48 -14.53 -10.29
CA MET A 180 -16.11 -14.52 -11.70
C MET A 180 -17.37 -14.43 -12.60
N PRO A 181 -17.25 -14.08 -13.90
CA PRO A 181 -18.35 -14.16 -14.87
C PRO A 181 -18.90 -15.59 -14.98
N LYS A 182 -20.24 -15.74 -14.97
CA LYS A 182 -20.93 -17.04 -15.07
C LYS A 182 -20.63 -17.79 -16.37
N ASP A 183 -20.56 -17.05 -17.48
CA ASP A 183 -20.39 -17.60 -18.82
C ASP A 183 -18.93 -17.60 -19.27
N ALA A 184 -17.99 -17.60 -18.32
CA ALA A 184 -16.57 -17.60 -18.61
C ALA A 184 -16.13 -18.86 -19.36
N LEU A 185 -15.49 -18.67 -20.50
CA LEU A 185 -14.94 -19.77 -21.28
C LEU A 185 -13.66 -20.33 -20.63
N PRO A 186 -13.30 -21.59 -20.85
CA PRO A 186 -12.01 -22.11 -20.45
C PRO A 186 -10.86 -21.25 -20.99
N GLN A 187 -9.83 -21.03 -20.18
CA GLN A 187 -8.60 -20.29 -20.51
C GLN A 187 -8.84 -18.86 -21.01
N SER A 188 -9.82 -18.15 -20.45
CA SER A 188 -10.20 -16.81 -20.90
C SER A 188 -9.96 -15.70 -19.89
N LEU A 189 -9.85 -16.01 -18.58
CA LEU A 189 -9.86 -15.01 -17.53
C LEU A 189 -8.50 -14.85 -16.82
N PRO A 190 -8.05 -13.62 -16.56
CA PRO A 190 -6.99 -13.34 -15.61
C PRO A 190 -7.44 -13.60 -14.17
N ILE A 191 -6.48 -13.80 -13.26
CA ILE A 191 -6.70 -13.85 -11.82
C ILE A 191 -6.40 -12.49 -11.19
N VAL A 192 -7.26 -12.05 -10.27
CA VAL A 192 -7.03 -10.93 -9.37
C VAL A 192 -7.20 -11.39 -7.92
N ILE A 193 -6.20 -11.15 -7.07
CA ILE A 193 -6.30 -11.36 -5.62
C ILE A 193 -6.32 -9.98 -4.95
N TYR A 194 -7.34 -9.73 -4.11
CA TYR A 194 -7.42 -8.53 -3.29
C TYR A 194 -7.04 -8.84 -1.84
N ALA A 195 -5.99 -8.15 -1.34
CA ALA A 195 -5.47 -8.30 0.01
C ALA A 195 -5.80 -7.08 0.89
N HIS A 196 -6.24 -7.33 2.12
CA HIS A 196 -6.79 -6.32 3.03
C HIS A 196 -5.75 -5.56 3.85
N SER A 197 -6.12 -4.32 4.20
CA SER A 197 -5.39 -3.47 5.16
C SER A 197 -5.32 -4.09 6.56
N ALA A 198 -4.41 -3.56 7.40
CA ALA A 198 -4.22 -4.03 8.77
C ALA A 198 -5.49 -3.87 9.61
N GLY A 199 -5.71 -4.83 10.50
CA GLY A 199 -6.85 -4.89 11.41
C GLY A 199 -7.67 -6.15 11.22
N VAL A 200 -8.73 -6.29 12.03
CA VAL A 200 -9.53 -7.51 12.12
C VAL A 200 -11.03 -7.21 12.00
N ASN A 201 -11.49 -6.11 12.58
CA ASN A 201 -12.90 -5.88 12.88
C ASN A 201 -13.55 -4.68 12.16
N LYS A 202 -12.92 -4.13 11.13
CA LYS A 202 -13.52 -3.09 10.29
C LYS A 202 -13.92 -3.67 8.93
N VAL A 203 -14.94 -3.12 8.31
CA VAL A 203 -15.46 -3.55 7.00
C VAL A 203 -14.38 -3.65 5.93
N PHE A 204 -13.34 -2.83 5.99
CA PHE A 204 -12.21 -2.87 5.07
C PHE A 204 -11.10 -3.86 5.47
N ASN A 205 -11.26 -4.63 6.55
CA ASN A 205 -10.26 -5.62 7.01
C ASN A 205 -10.62 -7.07 6.64
N TYR A 206 -11.81 -7.32 6.13
CA TYR A 206 -12.26 -8.66 5.76
C TYR A 206 -12.95 -8.69 4.39
N ALA A 207 -13.09 -9.90 3.86
CA ALA A 207 -13.62 -10.12 2.52
C ALA A 207 -15.05 -9.59 2.38
N ASP A 208 -15.33 -9.03 1.21
CA ASP A 208 -16.61 -8.42 0.85
C ASP A 208 -17.04 -8.84 -0.57
N THR A 209 -18.29 -9.28 -0.72
CA THR A 209 -18.82 -9.78 -2.00
C THR A 209 -18.95 -8.68 -3.04
N GLN A 210 -19.31 -7.44 -2.64
CA GLN A 210 -19.47 -6.33 -3.57
C GLN A 210 -18.10 -5.94 -4.16
N ARG A 211 -17.06 -5.86 -3.33
CA ARG A 211 -15.70 -5.58 -3.79
C ARG A 211 -15.19 -6.66 -4.74
N ALA A 212 -15.43 -7.93 -4.40
CA ALA A 212 -15.06 -9.04 -5.28
C ALA A 212 -15.79 -8.96 -6.63
N ALA A 213 -17.08 -8.61 -6.63
CA ALA A 213 -17.88 -8.43 -7.83
C ALA A 213 -17.39 -7.22 -8.67
N ASP A 214 -17.15 -6.06 -8.04
CA ASP A 214 -16.66 -4.85 -8.73
C ASP A 214 -15.31 -5.09 -9.42
N LEU A 215 -14.46 -5.93 -8.83
CA LEU A 215 -13.18 -6.31 -9.44
C LEU A 215 -13.37 -7.37 -10.53
N ALA A 216 -14.35 -8.29 -10.40
CA ALA A 216 -14.62 -9.32 -11.39
C ALA A 216 -15.10 -8.75 -12.73
N GLU A 217 -15.61 -7.53 -12.74
CA GLU A 217 -16.04 -6.80 -13.96
C GLU A 217 -14.90 -6.02 -14.63
N LYS A 218 -13.68 -6.00 -14.08
CA LYS A 218 -12.56 -5.26 -14.68
C LYS A 218 -12.01 -5.96 -15.94
N GLY A 219 -11.41 -5.16 -16.82
CA GLY A 219 -10.88 -5.66 -18.10
C GLY A 219 -11.98 -6.27 -18.96
N SER A 220 -11.82 -7.54 -19.30
CA SER A 220 -12.83 -8.36 -20.01
C SER A 220 -13.48 -9.40 -19.10
N GLY A 221 -13.45 -9.17 -17.79
CA GLY A 221 -13.82 -10.11 -16.73
C GLY A 221 -12.61 -10.77 -16.09
N CYS A 222 -12.73 -11.11 -14.80
CA CYS A 222 -11.63 -11.68 -14.00
C CYS A 222 -12.14 -12.79 -13.09
N ILE A 223 -11.25 -13.73 -12.75
CA ILE A 223 -11.38 -14.58 -11.56
C ILE A 223 -10.86 -13.74 -10.38
N VAL A 224 -11.71 -13.38 -9.45
CA VAL A 224 -11.32 -12.56 -8.29
C VAL A 224 -11.43 -13.34 -7.01
N LEU A 225 -10.41 -13.29 -6.19
CA LEU A 225 -10.47 -13.70 -4.79
C LEU A 225 -10.26 -12.47 -3.89
N ASP A 226 -11.31 -12.09 -3.18
CA ASP A 226 -11.21 -11.17 -2.05
C ASP A 226 -10.91 -12.01 -0.80
N ILE A 227 -9.62 -11.99 -0.35
CA ILE A 227 -9.09 -12.93 0.64
C ILE A 227 -9.04 -12.33 2.05
N ASN A 228 -9.53 -13.04 3.05
CA ASN A 228 -9.31 -12.71 4.46
C ASN A 228 -7.85 -12.96 4.87
N ALA A 229 -7.11 -11.90 5.16
CA ALA A 229 -5.70 -11.95 5.52
C ALA A 229 -5.39 -12.91 6.69
N HIS A 230 -6.30 -13.00 7.65
CA HIS A 230 -6.17 -13.82 8.86
C HIS A 230 -6.84 -15.20 8.76
N GLY A 231 -7.44 -15.55 7.62
CA GLY A 231 -8.24 -16.77 7.46
C GLY A 231 -9.49 -16.79 8.33
N MET A 232 -10.07 -15.61 8.59
CA MET A 232 -11.34 -15.46 9.33
C MET A 232 -12.51 -15.97 8.50
N GLU A 233 -13.58 -16.38 9.17
CA GLU A 233 -14.82 -16.76 8.48
C GLU A 233 -15.47 -15.56 7.81
N ASN A 234 -16.03 -15.79 6.63
CA ASN A 234 -16.75 -14.78 5.87
C ASN A 234 -18.17 -14.59 6.42
N GLY A 235 -18.75 -13.40 6.22
CA GLY A 235 -20.15 -13.13 6.47
C GLY A 235 -20.59 -13.29 7.93
N GLN A 236 -19.66 -13.24 8.87
CA GLN A 236 -19.98 -13.37 10.28
C GLN A 236 -20.52 -12.07 10.88
N PRO A 237 -21.32 -12.13 11.97
CA PRO A 237 -21.72 -10.95 12.71
C PRO A 237 -20.52 -10.15 13.21
N GLN A 238 -20.69 -8.83 13.42
CA GLN A 238 -19.62 -7.93 13.87
C GLN A 238 -18.95 -8.42 15.16
N GLU A 239 -19.73 -9.01 16.08
CA GLU A 239 -19.24 -9.55 17.36
C GLU A 239 -18.19 -10.65 17.19
N TYR A 240 -18.27 -11.43 16.12
CA TYR A 240 -17.25 -12.43 15.80
C TYR A 240 -15.89 -11.76 15.51
N TYR A 241 -15.87 -10.73 14.65
CA TYR A 241 -14.64 -10.01 14.32
C TYR A 241 -14.11 -9.21 15.52
N ASP A 242 -14.98 -8.63 16.32
CA ASP A 242 -14.62 -7.92 17.57
C ASP A 242 -13.99 -8.87 18.60
N SER A 243 -14.52 -10.09 18.72
CA SER A 243 -13.95 -11.12 19.60
C SER A 243 -12.55 -11.56 19.16
N LEU A 244 -12.34 -11.70 17.87
CA LEU A 244 -11.01 -12.00 17.33
C LEU A 244 -10.02 -10.85 17.55
N ASN A 245 -10.46 -9.62 17.33
CA ASN A 245 -9.63 -8.43 17.49
C ASN A 245 -9.21 -8.19 18.95
N SER A 246 -10.11 -8.46 19.92
CA SER A 246 -9.81 -8.34 21.34
C SER A 246 -9.11 -9.57 21.94
N GLY A 247 -9.21 -10.72 21.27
CA GLY A 247 -8.72 -12.03 21.71
C GLY A 247 -7.53 -12.55 20.89
N GLU A 248 -7.80 -13.59 20.09
CA GLU A 248 -6.78 -14.37 19.39
C GLU A 248 -5.90 -13.53 18.45
N LEU A 249 -6.45 -12.54 17.78
CA LEU A 249 -5.75 -11.70 16.82
C LEU A 249 -5.28 -10.35 17.40
N ARG A 250 -5.44 -10.12 18.70
CA ARG A 250 -4.98 -8.89 19.34
C ARG A 250 -3.47 -8.75 19.20
N GLY A 251 -2.99 -7.67 18.58
CA GLY A 251 -1.57 -7.38 18.40
C GLY A 251 -0.81 -8.43 17.57
N TYR A 252 -1.48 -9.08 16.62
CA TYR A 252 -0.93 -10.14 15.78
C TYR A 252 0.39 -9.75 15.10
N GLN A 253 0.54 -8.49 14.72
CA GLN A 253 1.70 -7.98 14.01
C GLN A 253 3.01 -8.05 14.83
N ASN A 254 2.91 -8.13 16.16
CA ASN A 254 4.04 -8.19 17.08
C ASN A 254 4.22 -9.58 17.71
N ARG A 255 3.53 -10.59 17.19
CA ARG A 255 3.52 -11.94 17.79
C ARG A 255 4.48 -12.88 17.11
N ARG A 256 5.04 -13.83 17.91
CA ARG A 256 5.86 -14.95 17.47
C ARG A 256 7.11 -14.53 16.71
N ILE A 257 7.79 -13.50 17.18
CA ILE A 257 9.06 -13.08 16.60
C ILE A 257 10.19 -13.74 17.39
N THR A 258 10.19 -15.08 17.40
CA THR A 258 11.17 -15.92 18.08
C THR A 258 12.11 -16.63 17.11
N GLY A 259 11.75 -16.67 15.84
CA GLY A 259 12.51 -17.23 14.74
C GLY A 259 11.87 -16.93 13.41
N HIS A 260 12.57 -17.21 12.33
CA HIS A 260 12.08 -16.94 10.97
C HIS A 260 10.77 -17.67 10.67
N GLU A 261 10.59 -18.88 11.19
CA GLU A 261 9.40 -19.72 10.94
C GLU A 261 8.23 -19.40 11.89
N ASP A 262 8.46 -18.62 12.94
CA ASP A 262 7.43 -18.37 13.96
C ASP A 262 6.65 -17.09 13.70
N TYR A 263 7.22 -16.13 12.94
CA TYR A 263 6.60 -14.83 12.77
C TYR A 263 5.22 -14.93 12.11
N TYR A 264 4.25 -14.22 12.68
CA TYR A 264 2.84 -14.30 12.29
C TYR A 264 2.61 -14.12 10.77
N PHE A 265 3.35 -13.22 10.13
CA PHE A 265 3.20 -12.92 8.70
C PHE A 265 3.61 -14.08 7.78
N ARG A 266 4.37 -15.06 8.26
CA ARG A 266 4.69 -16.25 7.45
C ARG A 266 3.43 -16.95 6.94
N LEU A 267 2.50 -17.25 7.84
CA LEU A 267 1.25 -17.90 7.43
C LEU A 267 0.33 -16.98 6.63
N MET A 268 0.38 -15.66 6.88
CA MET A 268 -0.36 -14.69 6.08
C MET A 268 0.10 -14.69 4.62
N PHE A 269 1.40 -14.70 4.36
CA PHE A 269 1.94 -14.77 3.00
C PHE A 269 1.72 -16.15 2.36
N LEU A 270 1.89 -17.23 3.10
CA LEU A 270 1.62 -18.58 2.60
C LEU A 270 0.14 -18.82 2.25
N ARG A 271 -0.82 -18.16 2.93
CA ARG A 271 -2.23 -18.21 2.50
C ARG A 271 -2.44 -17.64 1.10
N LEU A 272 -1.73 -16.58 0.75
CA LEU A 272 -1.81 -16.02 -0.62
C LEU A 272 -1.26 -17.01 -1.65
N VAL A 273 -0.13 -17.67 -1.34
CA VAL A 273 0.43 -18.72 -2.21
C VAL A 273 -0.55 -19.88 -2.34
N ARG A 274 -1.14 -20.34 -1.22
CA ARG A 274 -2.12 -21.44 -1.24
C ARG A 274 -3.37 -21.09 -2.02
N ALA A 275 -3.85 -19.85 -1.88
CA ALA A 275 -4.95 -19.32 -2.69
C ALA A 275 -4.60 -19.36 -4.18
N LEU A 276 -3.41 -18.89 -4.53
CA LEU A 276 -2.93 -18.90 -5.91
C LEU A 276 -2.77 -20.33 -6.46
N ASP A 277 -2.29 -21.27 -5.65
CA ASP A 277 -2.20 -22.69 -6.02
C ASP A 277 -3.59 -23.26 -6.37
N TYR A 278 -4.66 -22.83 -5.67
CA TYR A 278 -6.03 -23.21 -6.01
C TYR A 278 -6.54 -22.50 -7.26
N LEU A 279 -6.43 -21.19 -7.31
CA LEU A 279 -6.98 -20.37 -8.39
C LEU A 279 -6.41 -20.77 -9.76
N THR A 280 -5.14 -21.17 -9.81
CA THR A 280 -4.50 -21.67 -11.04
C THR A 280 -4.95 -23.05 -11.48
N THR A 281 -5.78 -23.76 -10.69
CA THR A 281 -6.42 -25.02 -11.12
C THR A 281 -7.76 -24.78 -11.82
N LEU A 282 -8.32 -23.56 -11.74
CA LEU A 282 -9.61 -23.24 -12.35
C LEU A 282 -9.51 -23.28 -13.88
N PRO A 283 -10.40 -23.99 -14.57
CA PRO A 283 -10.34 -24.12 -16.02
C PRO A 283 -10.51 -22.81 -16.78
N GLN A 284 -11.10 -21.79 -16.14
CA GLN A 284 -11.29 -20.47 -16.73
C GLN A 284 -10.03 -19.60 -16.73
N TRP A 285 -9.03 -19.92 -15.90
CA TRP A 285 -7.78 -19.15 -15.87
C TRP A 285 -7.05 -19.22 -17.22
N ASP A 286 -6.57 -18.08 -17.71
CA ASP A 286 -5.93 -17.92 -19.01
C ASP A 286 -4.49 -18.49 -19.08
N GLY A 287 -3.98 -19.02 -17.98
CA GLY A 287 -2.64 -19.63 -17.87
C GLY A 287 -1.49 -18.63 -17.73
N ARG A 288 -1.75 -17.32 -17.63
CA ARG A 288 -0.66 -16.32 -17.65
C ARG A 288 -0.87 -15.08 -16.78
N ARG A 289 -2.04 -14.45 -16.76
CA ARG A 289 -2.25 -13.15 -16.11
C ARG A 289 -2.69 -13.32 -14.66
N ILE A 290 -1.85 -12.88 -13.73
CA ILE A 290 -2.13 -12.87 -12.30
C ILE A 290 -1.74 -11.50 -11.75
N LEU A 291 -2.72 -10.79 -11.21
CA LEU A 291 -2.58 -9.49 -10.56
C LEU A 291 -2.91 -9.62 -9.07
N ILE A 292 -2.04 -9.10 -8.22
CA ILE A 292 -2.36 -8.91 -6.81
C ILE A 292 -2.49 -7.43 -6.48
N TYR A 293 -3.50 -7.09 -5.66
CA TYR A 293 -3.86 -5.73 -5.32
C TYR A 293 -4.09 -5.57 -3.83
N GLY A 294 -3.52 -4.53 -3.22
CA GLY A 294 -3.77 -4.23 -1.81
C GLY A 294 -3.31 -2.87 -1.37
N GLU A 295 -3.84 -2.42 -0.23
CA GLU A 295 -3.50 -1.15 0.41
C GLU A 295 -2.91 -1.40 1.80
N SER A 296 -1.92 -0.60 2.21
CA SER A 296 -1.29 -0.69 3.52
C SER A 296 -0.69 -2.09 3.78
N GLN A 297 -1.12 -2.81 4.80
CA GLN A 297 -0.75 -4.22 5.00
C GLN A 297 -1.11 -5.08 3.77
N GLY A 298 -2.23 -4.81 3.10
CA GLY A 298 -2.60 -5.46 1.85
C GLY A 298 -1.57 -5.19 0.75
N GLY A 299 -1.05 -3.96 0.68
CA GLY A 299 0.05 -3.61 -0.22
C GLY A 299 1.34 -4.38 0.10
N ALA A 300 1.67 -4.55 1.39
CA ALA A 300 2.78 -5.40 1.81
C ALA A 300 2.58 -6.86 1.39
N GLN A 301 1.37 -7.40 1.58
CA GLN A 301 1.00 -8.75 1.15
C GLN A 301 1.12 -8.89 -0.38
N ALA A 302 0.70 -7.86 -1.14
CA ALA A 302 0.81 -7.85 -2.58
C ALA A 302 2.28 -7.90 -3.03
N MET A 303 3.12 -7.05 -2.47
CA MET A 303 4.56 -7.01 -2.76
C MET A 303 5.26 -8.30 -2.34
N ALA A 304 4.89 -8.85 -1.17
CA ALA A 304 5.43 -10.13 -0.70
C ALA A 304 5.08 -11.28 -1.64
N LEU A 305 3.81 -11.44 -2.03
CA LEU A 305 3.42 -12.49 -2.98
C LEU A 305 4.12 -12.34 -4.32
N ALA A 306 4.20 -11.12 -4.87
CA ALA A 306 4.91 -10.86 -6.12
C ALA A 306 6.43 -11.15 -6.02
N GLY A 307 7.02 -11.04 -4.82
CA GLY A 307 8.41 -11.39 -4.57
C GLY A 307 8.67 -12.88 -4.43
N ILE A 308 7.79 -13.62 -3.73
CA ILE A 308 8.01 -15.04 -3.41
C ILE A 308 7.44 -16.00 -4.47
N ASP A 309 6.44 -15.59 -5.25
CA ASP A 309 5.81 -16.44 -6.26
C ASP A 309 5.90 -15.80 -7.66
N GLU A 310 6.73 -16.38 -8.50
CA GLU A 310 7.01 -15.85 -9.84
C GLU A 310 5.85 -15.94 -10.85
N ARG A 311 4.74 -16.61 -10.47
CA ARG A 311 3.51 -16.62 -11.29
C ARG A 311 2.82 -15.25 -11.30
N VAL A 312 3.06 -14.41 -10.30
CA VAL A 312 2.48 -13.06 -10.25
C VAL A 312 3.12 -12.19 -11.32
N GLY A 313 2.31 -11.72 -12.27
CA GLY A 313 2.76 -10.85 -13.35
C GLY A 313 2.54 -9.37 -13.09
N ALA A 314 1.61 -9.01 -12.19
CA ALA A 314 1.33 -7.61 -11.84
C ALA A 314 1.01 -7.42 -10.35
N CYS A 315 1.48 -6.30 -9.79
CA CYS A 315 1.30 -5.93 -8.40
C CYS A 315 0.82 -4.47 -8.29
N VAL A 316 -0.31 -4.26 -7.63
CA VAL A 316 -0.79 -2.93 -7.26
C VAL A 316 -0.66 -2.77 -5.76
N ALA A 317 0.22 -1.86 -5.32
CA ALA A 317 0.49 -1.61 -3.93
C ALA A 317 0.22 -0.14 -3.58
N ILE A 318 -0.78 0.10 -2.74
CA ILE A 318 -1.19 1.44 -2.34
C ILE A 318 -0.68 1.72 -0.93
N VAL A 319 0.10 2.78 -0.77
CA VAL A 319 0.76 3.15 0.50
C VAL A 319 1.24 1.91 1.27
N PRO A 320 2.03 1.01 0.62
CA PRO A 320 2.31 -0.31 1.15
C PRO A 320 3.13 -0.26 2.44
N ALA A 321 2.68 -1.03 3.42
CA ALA A 321 3.37 -1.24 4.68
C ALA A 321 4.56 -2.20 4.55
N MET A 322 5.26 -2.44 5.65
CA MET A 322 6.36 -3.42 5.76
C MET A 322 7.53 -3.20 4.80
N ASN A 323 7.68 -2.00 4.24
CA ASN A 323 8.85 -1.62 3.47
C ASN A 323 9.88 -0.99 4.40
N ASP A 324 11.15 -1.36 4.23
CA ASP A 324 12.27 -0.82 4.99
C ASP A 324 12.06 -0.92 6.52
N LEU A 325 11.79 -2.14 6.99
CA LEU A 325 11.64 -2.42 8.43
C LEU A 325 12.93 -2.15 9.21
N GLY A 326 14.07 -2.04 8.52
CA GLY A 326 15.38 -1.69 9.02
C GLY A 326 15.74 -0.19 8.94
N ALA A 327 14.81 0.70 8.56
CA ALA A 327 15.05 2.13 8.33
C ALA A 327 15.77 2.85 9.48
N PHE A 328 15.52 2.44 10.73
CA PHE A 328 16.19 2.97 11.93
C PHE A 328 17.72 2.82 11.90
N LYS A 329 18.26 1.79 11.22
CA LYS A 329 19.72 1.58 11.09
C LYS A 329 20.40 2.71 10.29
N VAL A 330 19.64 3.41 9.50
CA VAL A 330 20.10 4.53 8.66
C VAL A 330 19.41 5.85 9.04
N GLY A 331 18.92 5.94 10.27
CA GLY A 331 18.38 7.17 10.87
C GLY A 331 17.00 7.60 10.33
N ARG A 332 16.22 6.68 9.79
CA ARG A 332 14.87 6.95 9.29
C ARG A 332 13.80 6.22 10.11
N PRO A 333 12.55 6.72 10.15
CA PRO A 333 11.45 5.98 10.75
C PRO A 333 11.14 4.71 9.95
N ALA A 334 10.91 3.59 10.65
CA ALA A 334 10.47 2.35 10.05
C ALA A 334 9.00 2.42 9.62
N SER A 335 8.64 1.65 8.61
CA SER A 335 7.26 1.45 8.18
C SER A 335 6.48 0.60 9.19
N TRP A 336 5.15 0.71 9.16
CA TRP A 336 4.29 -0.21 9.91
C TRP A 336 4.53 -1.68 9.51
N PRO A 337 4.48 -2.65 10.44
CA PRO A 337 4.38 -2.47 11.89
C PRO A 337 5.75 -2.15 12.49
N ASN A 338 5.85 -1.14 13.32
CA ASN A 338 7.11 -0.78 13.96
C ASN A 338 7.47 -1.77 15.10
N VAL A 339 7.70 -3.02 14.68
CA VAL A 339 7.88 -4.17 15.58
C VAL A 339 9.07 -3.99 16.50
N ARG A 340 10.19 -3.52 15.93
CA ARG A 340 11.43 -3.36 16.70
C ARG A 340 11.24 -2.41 17.88
N GLU A 341 10.54 -1.30 17.67
CA GLU A 341 10.26 -0.35 18.73
C GLU A 341 9.36 -0.94 19.81
N SER A 342 8.40 -1.79 19.43
CA SER A 342 7.50 -2.45 20.39
C SER A 342 8.18 -3.49 21.29
N VAL A 343 9.33 -4.03 20.87
CA VAL A 343 10.07 -5.06 21.62
C VAL A 343 11.40 -4.59 22.20
N ILE A 344 11.79 -3.34 21.98
CA ILE A 344 13.11 -2.82 22.41
C ILE A 344 13.32 -2.92 23.92
N ASN A 345 12.25 -2.85 24.69
CA ASN A 345 12.28 -2.96 26.16
C ASN A 345 12.27 -4.42 26.66
N ASP A 346 11.95 -5.39 25.78
CA ASP A 346 11.80 -6.81 26.14
C ASP A 346 13.08 -7.63 25.90
N GLY A 347 14.16 -6.98 25.45
CA GLY A 347 15.47 -7.61 25.24
C GLY A 347 15.57 -8.51 23.99
N ASN A 348 14.53 -8.61 23.17
CA ASN A 348 14.47 -9.50 22.01
C ASN A 348 14.90 -8.84 20.67
N VAL A 349 15.55 -7.67 20.73
CA VAL A 349 15.89 -6.87 19.56
C VAL A 349 16.76 -7.63 18.56
N GLU A 350 17.76 -8.39 19.02
CA GLU A 350 18.64 -9.15 18.13
C GLU A 350 17.88 -10.23 17.35
N VAL A 351 16.91 -10.89 17.96
CA VAL A 351 16.06 -11.88 17.28
C VAL A 351 15.20 -11.21 16.24
N VAL A 352 14.58 -10.09 16.60
CA VAL A 352 13.74 -9.30 15.67
C VAL A 352 14.55 -8.83 14.47
N ASP A 353 15.77 -8.31 14.69
CA ASP A 353 16.65 -7.83 13.62
C ASP A 353 17.13 -8.96 12.67
N LYS A 354 17.12 -10.23 13.13
CA LYS A 354 17.37 -11.40 12.29
C LYS A 354 16.13 -11.87 11.52
N VAL A 355 14.94 -11.71 12.08
CA VAL A 355 13.69 -12.19 11.51
C VAL A 355 13.12 -11.23 10.47
N LEU A 356 13.07 -9.93 10.78
CA LEU A 356 12.39 -8.94 9.94
C LEU A 356 12.88 -8.86 8.48
N PRO A 357 14.17 -9.04 8.17
CA PRO A 357 14.64 -9.01 6.78
C PRO A 357 13.94 -10.00 5.85
N TYR A 358 13.50 -11.15 6.36
CA TYR A 358 12.77 -12.17 5.57
C TYR A 358 11.34 -11.76 5.23
N TYR A 359 10.81 -10.73 5.89
CA TYR A 359 9.43 -10.25 5.77
C TYR A 359 9.34 -8.81 5.26
N ASP A 360 10.49 -8.16 5.06
CA ASP A 360 10.56 -6.80 4.55
C ASP A 360 10.15 -6.77 3.06
N ALA A 361 9.06 -6.07 2.75
CA ALA A 361 8.52 -6.01 1.40
C ALA A 361 9.51 -5.39 0.39
N ALA A 362 10.38 -4.49 0.83
CA ALA A 362 11.43 -3.94 -0.03
C ALA A 362 12.47 -5.01 -0.39
N LEU A 363 12.85 -5.87 0.56
CA LEU A 363 13.80 -6.96 0.31
C LEU A 363 13.16 -8.08 -0.52
N LEU A 364 11.90 -8.44 -0.25
CA LEU A 364 11.15 -9.41 -1.05
C LEU A 364 10.99 -8.94 -2.50
N SER A 365 10.82 -7.64 -2.74
CA SER A 365 10.71 -7.07 -4.10
C SER A 365 11.97 -7.24 -4.95
N THR A 366 13.14 -7.51 -4.35
CA THR A 366 14.38 -7.82 -5.10
C THR A 366 14.25 -9.10 -5.93
N MET A 367 13.35 -10.01 -5.51
CA MET A 367 13.10 -11.30 -6.15
C MET A 367 11.99 -11.24 -7.20
N SER A 368 11.20 -10.18 -7.22
CA SER A 368 10.03 -10.04 -8.10
C SER A 368 10.42 -9.81 -9.56
N LYS A 369 9.61 -10.40 -10.46
CA LYS A 369 9.64 -10.14 -11.90
C LYS A 369 8.37 -9.43 -12.40
N ALA A 370 7.41 -9.19 -11.50
CA ALA A 370 6.13 -8.56 -11.83
C ALA A 370 6.30 -7.10 -12.23
N ASP A 371 5.31 -6.59 -12.97
CA ASP A 371 5.14 -5.15 -13.18
C ASP A 371 4.37 -4.53 -12.01
N TYR A 372 4.69 -3.28 -11.69
CA TYR A 372 4.15 -2.63 -10.48
C TYR A 372 3.45 -1.31 -10.78
N TRP A 373 2.33 -1.11 -10.08
CA TRP A 373 1.79 0.21 -9.76
C TRP A 373 1.94 0.45 -8.26
N ILE A 374 2.68 1.49 -7.89
CA ILE A 374 2.86 1.87 -6.47
C ILE A 374 2.37 3.28 -6.24
N GLU A 375 1.45 3.45 -5.28
CA GLU A 375 1.00 4.74 -4.81
C GLU A 375 1.72 5.12 -3.50
N ILE A 376 2.24 6.36 -3.45
CA ILE A 376 3.04 6.86 -2.32
C ILE A 376 2.42 8.14 -1.78
N GLY A 377 2.09 8.16 -0.49
CA GLY A 377 1.72 9.38 0.22
C GLY A 377 2.98 10.11 0.73
N LEU A 378 3.24 11.33 0.24
CA LEU A 378 4.39 12.10 0.72
C LEU A 378 4.15 12.72 2.11
N ALA A 379 2.91 12.68 2.61
CA ALA A 379 2.52 13.08 3.96
C ALA A 379 2.15 11.89 4.85
N ASP A 380 2.57 10.66 4.47
CA ASP A 380 2.30 9.44 5.23
C ASP A 380 3.38 9.19 6.29
N THR A 381 2.95 9.16 7.57
CA THR A 381 3.82 8.82 8.72
C THR A 381 3.68 7.36 9.16
N THR A 382 2.71 6.63 8.63
CA THR A 382 2.49 5.20 8.92
C THR A 382 3.35 4.33 8.02
N CYS A 383 3.34 4.65 6.71
CA CYS A 383 4.17 4.01 5.69
C CYS A 383 4.99 5.11 4.99
N PRO A 384 6.13 5.53 5.58
CA PRO A 384 6.88 6.68 5.12
C PRO A 384 7.35 6.56 3.68
N ALA A 385 7.24 7.63 2.90
CA ALA A 385 7.64 7.65 1.50
C ALA A 385 9.07 7.12 1.25
N PRO A 386 10.11 7.47 2.03
CA PRO A 386 11.46 6.91 1.86
C PRO A 386 11.51 5.38 1.97
N ALA A 387 10.69 4.79 2.84
CA ALA A 387 10.61 3.34 3.01
C ALA A 387 10.02 2.67 1.76
N ILE A 388 8.95 3.23 1.19
CA ILE A 388 8.35 2.71 -0.05
C ILE A 388 9.30 2.91 -1.23
N TRP A 389 10.00 4.05 -1.31
CA TRP A 389 10.99 4.30 -2.35
C TRP A 389 12.17 3.33 -2.31
N SER A 390 12.56 2.82 -1.13
CA SER A 390 13.59 1.78 -1.02
C SER A 390 13.22 0.50 -1.76
N ALA A 391 11.93 0.14 -1.76
CA ALA A 391 11.40 -0.97 -2.56
C ALA A 391 11.33 -0.62 -4.05
N CYS A 392 10.83 0.57 -4.40
CA CYS A 392 10.76 1.02 -5.80
C CYS A 392 12.12 0.92 -6.50
N ASN A 393 13.20 1.22 -5.79
CA ASN A 393 14.55 1.28 -6.33
C ASN A 393 15.20 -0.11 -6.57
N VAL A 394 14.55 -1.20 -6.17
CA VAL A 394 15.05 -2.58 -6.37
C VAL A 394 14.14 -3.43 -7.27
N ILE A 395 12.94 -2.94 -7.60
CA ILE A 395 12.00 -3.59 -8.53
C ILE A 395 12.62 -3.63 -9.93
N LYS A 396 12.53 -4.80 -10.59
CA LYS A 396 13.13 -5.06 -11.91
C LYS A 396 12.13 -5.00 -13.06
N GLY A 397 10.83 -5.26 -12.77
CA GLY A 397 9.74 -5.15 -13.75
C GLY A 397 9.42 -3.69 -14.12
N ASP A 398 8.46 -3.50 -14.99
CA ASP A 398 7.97 -2.16 -15.29
C ASP A 398 7.32 -1.55 -14.03
N LEU A 399 7.72 -0.32 -13.71
CA LEU A 399 7.29 0.33 -12.47
C LEU A 399 6.62 1.67 -12.79
N ARG A 400 5.37 1.79 -12.36
CA ARG A 400 4.60 3.03 -12.32
C ARG A 400 4.50 3.51 -10.88
N ILE A 401 4.95 4.74 -10.63
CA ILE A 401 4.88 5.37 -9.31
C ILE A 401 3.93 6.57 -9.41
N SER A 402 2.98 6.61 -8.49
CA SER A 402 2.07 7.73 -8.28
C SER A 402 2.31 8.30 -6.90
N ALA A 403 3.16 9.33 -6.80
CA ALA A 403 3.41 10.05 -5.56
C ALA A 403 2.46 11.24 -5.42
N TYR A 404 1.97 11.52 -4.20
CA TYR A 404 1.06 12.65 -3.99
C TYR A 404 1.38 13.43 -2.70
N PRO A 405 1.64 14.74 -2.78
CA PRO A 405 2.10 15.57 -1.66
C PRO A 405 1.15 15.63 -0.46
N PHE A 406 -0.16 15.55 -0.72
CA PHE A 406 -1.22 15.74 0.28
C PHE A 406 -1.86 14.41 0.72
N ARG A 407 -1.35 13.28 0.25
CA ARG A 407 -1.77 11.98 0.72
C ARG A 407 -1.01 11.62 2.00
N THR A 408 -1.76 11.45 3.07
CA THR A 408 -1.34 10.79 4.30
C THR A 408 -1.51 9.27 4.11
N HIS A 409 -1.59 8.50 5.18
CA HIS A 409 -2.00 7.09 5.08
C HIS A 409 -3.44 6.93 4.55
N TYR A 410 -4.24 7.99 4.68
CA TYR A 410 -5.62 8.04 4.21
C TYR A 410 -5.73 8.89 2.94
N VAL A 411 -6.79 8.63 2.19
CA VAL A 411 -7.17 9.43 1.02
C VAL A 411 -7.30 10.90 1.41
N PRO A 412 -6.74 11.83 0.62
CA PRO A 412 -6.84 13.25 0.93
C PRO A 412 -8.29 13.73 0.86
N LYS A 413 -8.61 14.76 1.65
CA LYS A 413 -9.89 15.46 1.60
C LYS A 413 -9.86 16.56 0.53
N GLN A 414 -11.01 17.20 0.28
CA GLN A 414 -11.03 18.43 -0.48
C GLN A 414 -10.15 19.52 0.20
N PRO A 415 -9.46 20.35 -0.58
CA PRO A 415 -9.55 20.50 -2.04
C PRO A 415 -8.66 19.54 -2.85
N TYR A 416 -7.91 18.65 -2.22
CA TYR A 416 -6.91 17.79 -2.86
C TYR A 416 -7.45 16.48 -3.41
N TYR A 417 -8.66 16.08 -3.01
CA TYR A 417 -9.28 14.80 -3.37
C TYR A 417 -9.45 14.62 -4.88
N ASP A 418 -9.96 15.62 -5.58
CA ASP A 418 -10.26 15.49 -7.00
C ASP A 418 -9.00 15.33 -7.85
N GLN A 419 -7.93 16.07 -7.51
CA GLN A 419 -6.63 15.91 -8.15
C GLN A 419 -6.02 14.54 -7.87
N TRP A 420 -6.02 14.11 -6.61
CA TRP A 420 -5.58 12.77 -6.24
C TRP A 420 -6.38 11.69 -6.99
N LYS A 421 -7.70 11.81 -7.05
CA LYS A 421 -8.57 10.87 -7.75
C LYS A 421 -8.21 10.77 -9.23
N ALA A 422 -7.97 11.88 -9.89
CA ALA A 422 -7.57 11.90 -11.30
C ALA A 422 -6.21 11.24 -11.54
N ILE A 423 -5.21 11.56 -10.71
CA ILE A 423 -3.82 11.11 -10.90
C ILE A 423 -3.63 9.67 -10.38
N CYS A 424 -4.01 9.41 -9.13
CA CYS A 424 -3.69 8.15 -8.46
C CYS A 424 -4.76 7.09 -8.68
N HIS A 425 -6.02 7.42 -8.40
CA HIS A 425 -7.10 6.43 -8.45
C HIS A 425 -7.47 6.05 -9.90
N THR A 426 -7.75 7.02 -10.77
CA THR A 426 -8.12 6.75 -12.16
C THR A 426 -6.97 6.10 -12.92
N GLY A 427 -5.75 6.65 -12.81
CA GLY A 427 -4.57 6.09 -13.48
C GLY A 427 -4.27 4.65 -13.07
N ARG A 428 -4.48 4.30 -11.79
CA ARG A 428 -4.36 2.93 -11.30
C ARG A 428 -5.33 1.98 -11.98
N TYR A 429 -6.61 2.36 -12.05
CA TYR A 429 -7.62 1.50 -12.67
C TYR A 429 -7.44 1.39 -14.18
N GLU A 430 -6.97 2.43 -14.87
CA GLU A 430 -6.59 2.37 -16.28
C GLU A 430 -5.45 1.36 -16.46
N TRP A 431 -4.39 1.43 -15.67
CA TRP A 431 -3.27 0.49 -15.71
C TRP A 431 -3.70 -0.95 -15.43
N MET A 432 -4.55 -1.15 -14.40
CA MET A 432 -5.10 -2.48 -14.10
C MET A 432 -5.93 -3.03 -15.28
N ASN A 433 -6.84 -2.22 -15.82
CA ASN A 433 -7.66 -2.63 -16.94
C ASN A 433 -6.85 -2.99 -18.19
N ASP A 434 -5.75 -2.28 -18.45
CA ASP A 434 -4.87 -2.58 -19.59
C ASP A 434 -4.13 -3.91 -19.39
N TYR A 435 -3.69 -4.21 -18.17
CA TYR A 435 -3.09 -5.51 -17.84
C TYR A 435 -4.11 -6.67 -17.93
N LEU A 436 -5.35 -6.44 -17.54
CA LEU A 436 -6.40 -7.46 -17.43
C LEU A 436 -7.11 -7.75 -18.77
N LYS A 437 -6.90 -6.97 -19.81
CA LYS A 437 -7.40 -7.23 -21.17
C LYS A 437 -6.56 -8.30 -21.85
#